data_4a8db4b0f25e49d0d2e1d97ab664a206
#
_entry.id   4a8db4b0f25e49d0d2e1d97ab664a206
#
_cell.length_a   1.000
_cell.length_b   1.000
_cell.length_c   1.000
_cell.angle_alpha   90.00
_cell.angle_beta   90.00
_cell.angle_gamma   90.00
#
_symmetry.space_group_name_H-M   'P 1'
#
loop_
_entity.id
_entity.type
_entity.pdbx_description
1 polymer ?
#
loop_
_entity_poly.entity_id
_entity_poly.type
_entity_poly.pdbx_seq_one_letter_code
_entity_poly.pdbx_strand_id
1 'polypeptide(L)'
;VTMGIVEDVKEHRVLDERKLGCAQAIDILEMAGRFHTMYDAYVDGRAYGEKRFMEHMDTYAIPDAIQTMILQTRQEVPDVKEQIRKLNLPVEKVNYFFGDQQERSRARRALQERGDVIVSSSLDNNLEINKEGTNKGLGLLQLGKSLGISREEIMACGDGGNDVEMLKEVGFAVAMANGSDPVKKAADFVTVSNDEDGVAKAIERFVLD
;
A
#
# COMPACT_ATOMS: atom_id res chain seq x y z
N VAL A 1 2.20 -8.43 -4.81
CA VAL A 1 2.07 -8.33 -3.34
C VAL A 1 1.31 -7.07 -3.00
N THR A 2 0.08 -7.18 -2.59
CA THR A 2 -0.58 -6.10 -1.86
C THR A 2 -0.07 -6.12 -0.42
N MET A 3 -0.03 -4.99 0.27
CA MET A 3 0.60 -4.88 1.59
C MET A 3 0.02 -5.82 2.68
N GLY A 4 -1.01 -6.57 2.42
CA GLY A 4 -1.63 -7.49 3.38
C GLY A 4 -1.66 -8.96 2.98
N ILE A 5 -1.19 -9.32 1.77
CA ILE A 5 -1.28 -10.70 1.26
C ILE A 5 0.01 -11.06 0.53
N VAL A 6 0.56 -12.21 0.86
CA VAL A 6 1.60 -12.93 0.12
C VAL A 6 0.97 -14.19 -0.45
N GLU A 7 0.96 -14.33 -1.77
CA GLU A 7 0.28 -15.42 -2.46
C GLU A 7 1.22 -16.10 -3.46
N ASP A 8 1.19 -17.43 -3.50
CA ASP A 8 1.69 -18.21 -4.63
C ASP A 8 0.63 -18.18 -5.74
N VAL A 9 0.88 -17.36 -6.76
CA VAL A 9 -0.05 -17.12 -7.87
C VAL A 9 -0.29 -18.37 -8.72
N LYS A 10 0.69 -19.28 -8.80
CA LYS A 10 0.57 -20.52 -9.59
C LYS A 10 -0.30 -21.56 -8.89
N GLU A 11 -0.14 -21.67 -7.58
CA GLU A 11 -0.88 -22.63 -6.77
C GLU A 11 -2.17 -22.03 -6.16
N HIS A 12 -2.44 -20.75 -6.39
CA HIS A 12 -3.53 -20.00 -5.76
C HIS A 12 -3.56 -20.18 -4.23
N ARG A 13 -2.38 -20.20 -3.61
CA ARG A 13 -2.23 -20.43 -2.19
C ARG A 13 -1.74 -19.18 -1.48
N VAL A 14 -2.52 -18.69 -0.51
CA VAL A 14 -2.12 -17.62 0.39
C VAL A 14 -1.05 -18.15 1.34
N LEU A 15 0.13 -17.52 1.36
CA LEU A 15 1.27 -17.88 2.20
C LEU A 15 1.26 -17.10 3.52
N ASP A 16 0.86 -15.85 3.48
CA ASP A 16 0.66 -14.97 4.64
C ASP A 16 -0.42 -13.95 4.33
N GLU A 17 -1.28 -13.66 5.31
CA GLU A 17 -2.28 -12.60 5.18
C GLU A 17 -2.47 -11.85 6.48
N ARG A 18 -2.58 -10.52 6.38
CA ARG A 18 -2.89 -9.63 7.49
C ARG A 18 -3.95 -8.65 7.05
N LYS A 19 -5.15 -8.82 7.56
CA LYS A 19 -6.34 -8.07 7.15
C LYS A 19 -6.96 -7.35 8.36
N LEU A 20 -7.58 -6.22 8.09
CA LEU A 20 -8.45 -5.52 9.05
C LEU A 20 -9.70 -6.38 9.30
N GLY A 21 -10.11 -6.53 10.54
CA GLY A 21 -11.43 -7.11 10.82
C GLY A 21 -12.55 -6.20 10.30
N CYS A 22 -13.74 -6.76 10.00
CA CYS A 22 -14.90 -5.98 9.52
C CYS A 22 -15.20 -4.76 10.38
N ALA A 23 -15.32 -4.93 11.70
CA ALA A 23 -15.60 -3.84 12.64
C ALA A 23 -14.51 -2.77 12.59
N GLN A 24 -13.23 -3.17 12.60
CA GLN A 24 -12.09 -2.26 12.53
C GLN A 24 -12.09 -1.44 11.23
N ALA A 25 -12.38 -2.06 10.09
CA ALA A 25 -12.47 -1.38 8.80
C ALA A 25 -13.64 -0.39 8.75
N ILE A 26 -14.78 -0.76 9.32
CA ILE A 26 -15.95 0.13 9.42
C ILE A 26 -15.62 1.35 10.30
N ASP A 27 -15.00 1.16 11.46
CA ASP A 27 -14.58 2.26 12.34
C ASP A 27 -13.61 3.22 11.61
N ILE A 28 -12.68 2.70 10.81
CA ILE A 28 -11.78 3.50 9.98
C ILE A 28 -12.60 4.31 8.96
N LEU A 29 -13.53 3.69 8.24
CA LEU A 29 -14.38 4.37 7.27
C LEU A 29 -15.34 5.39 7.92
N GLU A 30 -15.78 5.18 9.14
CA GLU A 30 -16.56 6.16 9.92
C GLU A 30 -15.68 7.34 10.36
N MET A 31 -14.42 7.09 10.71
CA MET A 31 -13.44 8.14 10.98
C MET A 31 -13.22 9.06 9.78
N ALA A 32 -13.31 8.55 8.54
CA ALA A 32 -13.21 9.35 7.31
C ALA A 32 -14.21 10.51 7.29
N GLY A 33 -15.40 10.34 7.88
CA GLY A 33 -16.41 11.38 7.99
C GLY A 33 -15.99 12.65 8.78
N ARG A 34 -14.85 12.61 9.48
CA ARG A 34 -14.27 13.77 10.19
C ARG A 34 -13.38 14.64 9.29
N PHE A 35 -13.15 14.21 8.05
CA PHE A 35 -12.24 14.84 7.11
C PHE A 35 -12.91 15.00 5.74
N HIS A 36 -12.45 15.97 4.97
CA HIS A 36 -12.86 16.09 3.58
C HIS A 36 -12.02 15.12 2.73
N THR A 37 -12.48 13.87 2.63
CA THR A 37 -11.78 12.78 1.95
C THR A 37 -12.71 11.88 1.16
N MET A 38 -12.25 11.41 0.00
CA MET A 38 -12.78 10.24 -0.67
C MET A 38 -12.15 8.99 -0.05
N TYR A 39 -12.86 7.87 -0.06
CA TYR A 39 -12.33 6.58 0.38
C TYR A 39 -12.80 5.42 -0.49
N ASP A 40 -12.00 4.36 -0.51
CA ASP A 40 -12.34 3.04 -1.04
C ASP A 40 -11.82 1.93 -0.11
N ALA A 41 -12.29 0.70 -0.30
CA ALA A 41 -11.84 -0.45 0.47
C ALA A 41 -11.65 -1.68 -0.41
N TYR A 42 -10.68 -2.51 -0.05
CA TYR A 42 -10.37 -3.77 -0.73
C TYR A 42 -10.83 -4.95 0.11
N VAL A 43 -11.67 -5.79 -0.47
CA VAL A 43 -12.23 -6.97 0.19
C VAL A 43 -12.23 -8.12 -0.81
N ASP A 44 -11.60 -9.23 -0.46
CA ASP A 44 -11.52 -10.45 -1.29
C ASP A 44 -11.00 -10.17 -2.71
N GLY A 45 -9.90 -9.40 -2.79
CA GLY A 45 -9.25 -9.02 -4.06
C GLY A 45 -10.03 -8.01 -4.91
N ARG A 46 -11.14 -7.47 -4.41
CA ARG A 46 -11.98 -6.50 -5.12
C ARG A 46 -11.96 -5.15 -4.42
N ALA A 47 -11.88 -4.08 -5.18
CA ALA A 47 -11.96 -2.73 -4.65
C ALA A 47 -13.39 -2.17 -4.78
N TYR A 48 -13.93 -1.61 -3.71
CA TYR A 48 -15.26 -1.01 -3.66
C TYR A 48 -15.16 0.49 -3.44
N GLY A 49 -15.83 1.27 -4.28
CA GLY A 49 -15.91 2.74 -4.19
C GLY A 49 -17.34 3.24 -4.24
N GLU A 50 -17.60 4.41 -3.65
CA GLU A 50 -18.94 5.03 -3.68
C GLU A 50 -19.05 5.97 -4.88
N LYS A 51 -20.17 5.88 -5.61
CA LYS A 51 -20.46 6.70 -6.79
C LYS A 51 -20.25 8.18 -6.54
N ARG A 52 -20.76 8.69 -5.41
CA ARG A 52 -20.66 10.12 -5.03
C ARG A 52 -19.23 10.65 -4.97
N PHE A 53 -18.25 9.79 -4.70
CA PHE A 53 -16.84 10.16 -4.71
C PHE A 53 -16.24 10.04 -6.11
N MET A 54 -16.59 8.96 -6.83
CA MET A 54 -16.05 8.66 -8.14
C MET A 54 -16.49 9.70 -9.21
N GLU A 55 -17.64 10.33 -9.02
CA GLU A 55 -18.13 11.44 -9.89
C GLU A 55 -17.41 12.78 -9.64
N HIS A 56 -16.64 12.91 -8.54
CA HIS A 56 -16.02 14.17 -8.09
C HIS A 56 -14.54 13.99 -7.70
N MET A 57 -13.81 13.10 -8.36
CA MET A 57 -12.42 12.77 -8.02
C MET A 57 -11.46 13.96 -8.13
N ASP A 58 -11.76 14.94 -8.98
CA ASP A 58 -10.97 16.19 -9.09
C ASP A 58 -10.89 16.95 -7.77
N THR A 59 -11.96 16.90 -6.96
CA THR A 59 -12.03 17.52 -5.63
C THR A 59 -10.95 16.99 -4.68
N TYR A 60 -10.47 15.76 -4.93
CA TYR A 60 -9.46 15.07 -4.12
C TYR A 60 -8.08 15.06 -4.78
N ALA A 61 -7.86 15.93 -5.78
CA ALA A 61 -6.60 16.06 -6.51
C ALA A 61 -6.05 14.73 -7.05
N ILE A 62 -6.93 13.83 -7.48
CA ILE A 62 -6.54 12.53 -8.05
C ILE A 62 -6.12 12.75 -9.50
N PRO A 63 -4.88 12.36 -9.90
CA PRO A 63 -4.43 12.50 -11.28
C PRO A 63 -5.29 11.72 -12.27
N ASP A 64 -5.50 12.21 -13.49
CA ASP A 64 -6.38 11.63 -14.52
C ASP A 64 -6.10 10.15 -14.79
N ALA A 65 -4.81 9.76 -14.85
CA ALA A 65 -4.42 8.36 -15.03
C ALA A 65 -4.91 7.47 -13.88
N ILE A 66 -4.87 7.99 -12.64
CA ILE A 66 -5.35 7.29 -11.44
C ILE A 66 -6.88 7.28 -11.41
N GLN A 67 -7.55 8.38 -11.80
CA GLN A 67 -9.01 8.40 -11.93
C GLN A 67 -9.49 7.33 -12.92
N THR A 68 -8.85 7.24 -14.08
CA THR A 68 -9.13 6.20 -15.08
C THR A 68 -8.99 4.79 -14.48
N MET A 69 -7.89 4.54 -13.76
CA MET A 69 -7.68 3.25 -13.08
C MET A 69 -8.76 2.98 -12.03
N ILE A 70 -9.14 3.96 -11.23
CA ILE A 70 -10.19 3.83 -10.22
C ILE A 70 -11.51 3.43 -10.90
N LEU A 71 -11.93 4.15 -11.94
CA LEU A 71 -13.16 3.85 -12.68
C LEU A 71 -13.18 2.45 -13.31
N GLN A 72 -12.03 1.95 -13.73
CA GLN A 72 -11.92 0.62 -14.36
C GLN A 72 -11.86 -0.52 -13.34
N THR A 73 -11.41 -0.26 -12.12
CA THR A 73 -11.07 -1.32 -11.17
C THR A 73 -11.96 -1.35 -9.92
N ARG A 74 -12.67 -0.26 -9.59
CA ARG A 74 -13.59 -0.23 -8.45
C ARG A 74 -14.96 -0.72 -8.84
N GLN A 75 -15.52 -1.57 -8.01
CA GLN A 75 -16.94 -1.89 -8.06
C GLN A 75 -17.71 -0.77 -7.37
N GLU A 76 -18.59 -0.14 -8.11
CA GLU A 76 -19.45 0.93 -7.58
C GLU A 76 -20.48 0.35 -6.62
N VAL A 77 -20.57 0.93 -5.42
CA VAL A 77 -21.56 0.60 -4.39
C VAL A 77 -22.17 1.88 -3.81
N PRO A 78 -23.41 1.82 -3.31
CA PRO A 78 -24.04 2.95 -2.65
C PRO A 78 -23.35 3.39 -1.37
N ASP A 79 -22.84 2.45 -0.57
CA ASP A 79 -22.12 2.67 0.69
C ASP A 79 -21.12 1.52 0.90
N VAL A 80 -19.84 1.86 1.00
CA VAL A 80 -18.74 0.87 1.20
C VAL A 80 -18.86 0.17 2.55
N LYS A 81 -19.31 0.85 3.60
CA LYS A 81 -19.47 0.27 4.94
C LYS A 81 -20.57 -0.79 4.94
N GLU A 82 -21.70 -0.49 4.30
CA GLU A 82 -22.79 -1.47 4.15
C GLU A 82 -22.34 -2.67 3.30
N GLN A 83 -21.54 -2.44 2.26
CA GLN A 83 -20.99 -3.53 1.46
C GLN A 83 -20.06 -4.43 2.31
N ILE A 84 -19.20 -3.87 3.16
CA ILE A 84 -18.35 -4.63 4.09
C ILE A 84 -19.20 -5.41 5.08
N ARG A 85 -20.24 -4.81 5.67
CA ARG A 85 -21.17 -5.52 6.58
C ARG A 85 -21.86 -6.68 5.89
N LYS A 86 -22.30 -6.49 4.66
CA LYS A 86 -22.96 -7.53 3.85
C LYS A 86 -22.04 -8.70 3.51
N LEU A 87 -20.80 -8.41 3.10
CA LEU A 87 -19.82 -9.43 2.78
C LEU A 87 -19.35 -10.17 4.04
N ASN A 88 -19.24 -9.49 5.16
CA ASN A 88 -18.74 -10.02 6.44
C ASN A 88 -17.37 -10.71 6.30
N LEU A 89 -16.51 -10.16 5.44
CA LEU A 89 -15.15 -10.64 5.18
C LEU A 89 -14.13 -9.63 5.71
N PRO A 90 -12.91 -10.08 6.09
CA PRO A 90 -11.82 -9.18 6.43
C PRO A 90 -11.44 -8.27 5.27
N VAL A 91 -11.01 -7.04 5.60
CA VAL A 91 -10.65 -5.98 4.65
C VAL A 91 -9.14 -5.94 4.49
N GLU A 92 -8.66 -5.98 3.27
CA GLU A 92 -7.24 -6.01 2.95
C GLU A 92 -6.59 -4.65 3.17
N LYS A 93 -7.29 -3.59 2.72
CA LYS A 93 -6.82 -2.21 2.78
C LYS A 93 -7.99 -1.24 2.68
N VAL A 94 -7.86 -0.09 3.35
CA VAL A 94 -8.70 1.10 3.14
C VAL A 94 -7.80 2.21 2.59
N ASN A 95 -8.24 2.93 1.56
CA ASN A 95 -7.58 4.13 1.07
C ASN A 95 -8.41 5.36 1.40
N TYR A 96 -7.71 6.45 1.73
CA TYR A 96 -8.26 7.81 1.75
C TYR A 96 -7.53 8.66 0.72
N PHE A 97 -8.26 9.53 0.02
CA PHE A 97 -7.72 10.50 -0.94
C PHE A 97 -8.14 11.92 -0.56
N PHE A 98 -7.23 12.86 -0.67
CA PHE A 98 -7.39 14.22 -0.18
C PHE A 98 -7.04 15.25 -1.26
N GLY A 99 -7.86 16.30 -1.38
CA GLY A 99 -7.52 17.52 -2.11
C GLY A 99 -6.68 18.50 -1.28
N ASP A 100 -6.69 18.36 0.04
CA ASP A 100 -6.01 19.26 0.99
C ASP A 100 -4.96 18.50 1.83
N GLN A 101 -3.71 18.98 1.79
CA GLN A 101 -2.59 18.37 2.53
C GLN A 101 -2.69 18.56 4.05
N GLN A 102 -3.38 19.59 4.54
CA GLN A 102 -3.61 19.78 5.98
C GLN A 102 -4.60 18.74 6.50
N GLU A 103 -5.70 18.51 5.77
CA GLU A 103 -6.67 17.46 6.08
C GLU A 103 -6.03 16.07 6.05
N ARG A 104 -5.20 15.80 5.04
CA ARG A 104 -4.43 14.56 4.95
C ARG A 104 -3.51 14.37 6.16
N SER A 105 -2.80 15.42 6.57
CA SER A 105 -1.88 15.37 7.72
C SER A 105 -2.63 15.18 9.05
N ARG A 106 -3.81 15.77 9.20
CA ARG A 106 -4.71 15.59 10.36
C ARG A 106 -5.22 14.14 10.41
N ALA A 107 -5.70 13.62 9.29
CA ALA A 107 -6.18 12.24 9.18
C ALA A 107 -5.07 11.23 9.49
N ARG A 108 -3.85 11.44 8.94
CA ARG A 108 -2.69 10.58 9.23
C ARG A 108 -2.40 10.52 10.73
N ARG A 109 -2.35 11.65 11.43
CA ARG A 109 -2.12 11.66 12.89
C ARG A 109 -3.21 10.91 13.65
N ALA A 110 -4.47 11.20 13.34
CA ALA A 110 -5.60 10.54 14.00
C ALA A 110 -5.62 9.01 13.79
N LEU A 111 -5.22 8.54 12.60
CA LEU A 111 -5.08 7.12 12.30
C LEU A 111 -3.88 6.49 13.02
N GLN A 112 -2.75 7.20 13.11
CA GLN A 112 -1.57 6.72 13.84
C GLN A 112 -1.80 6.63 15.35
N GLU A 113 -2.58 7.56 15.93
CA GLU A 113 -2.97 7.54 17.34
C GLU A 113 -3.83 6.33 17.73
N ARG A 114 -4.47 5.66 16.76
CA ARG A 114 -5.19 4.40 17.02
C ARG A 114 -4.27 3.27 17.53
N GLY A 115 -3.06 3.18 16.99
CA GLY A 115 -2.07 2.16 17.37
C GLY A 115 -2.38 0.74 16.87
N ASP A 116 -3.49 0.53 16.14
CA ASP A 116 -3.94 -0.78 15.64
C ASP A 116 -3.85 -0.90 14.11
N VAL A 117 -3.29 0.12 13.44
CA VAL A 117 -3.13 0.19 11.98
C VAL A 117 -1.77 0.75 11.58
N ILE A 118 -1.33 0.40 10.38
CA ILE A 118 -0.21 1.06 9.68
C ILE A 118 -0.78 1.99 8.62
N VAL A 119 -0.23 3.21 8.57
CA VAL A 119 -0.61 4.24 7.61
C VAL A 119 0.57 4.56 6.71
N SER A 120 0.48 4.16 5.45
CA SER A 120 1.45 4.46 4.38
C SER A 120 0.86 5.37 3.31
N SER A 121 1.61 5.64 2.27
CA SER A 121 1.17 6.40 1.09
C SER A 121 1.89 5.89 -0.14
N SER A 122 1.20 5.81 -1.26
CA SER A 122 1.76 5.54 -2.58
C SER A 122 1.67 6.75 -3.52
N LEU A 123 0.85 7.76 -3.16
CA LEU A 123 0.70 9.02 -3.86
C LEU A 123 0.82 10.17 -2.84
N ASP A 124 1.10 11.38 -3.33
CA ASP A 124 1.21 12.56 -2.46
C ASP A 124 -0.11 12.94 -1.78
N ASN A 125 -1.24 12.55 -2.36
CA ASN A 125 -2.58 12.89 -1.92
C ASN A 125 -3.35 11.75 -1.24
N ASN A 126 -2.75 10.54 -1.05
CA ASN A 126 -3.45 9.42 -0.44
C ASN A 126 -2.89 9.02 0.94
N LEU A 127 -3.70 8.25 1.66
CA LEU A 127 -3.28 7.41 2.79
C LEU A 127 -3.79 5.99 2.54
N GLU A 128 -2.91 5.02 2.74
CA GLU A 128 -3.23 3.59 2.72
C GLU A 128 -3.22 3.06 4.15
N ILE A 129 -4.36 2.56 4.59
CA ILE A 129 -4.57 2.05 5.94
C ILE A 129 -4.63 0.53 5.89
N ASN A 130 -3.71 -0.11 6.58
CA ASN A 130 -3.55 -1.55 6.64
C ASN A 130 -3.54 -2.01 8.10
N LYS A 131 -3.71 -3.31 8.32
CA LYS A 131 -3.58 -3.93 9.64
C LYS A 131 -2.18 -3.69 10.21
N GLU A 132 -2.09 -3.42 11.51
CA GLU A 132 -0.81 -3.35 12.22
C GLU A 132 0.06 -4.59 11.96
N GLY A 133 1.37 -4.38 11.85
CA GLY A 133 2.33 -5.42 11.48
C GLY A 133 2.35 -5.77 9.99
N THR A 134 1.60 -5.06 9.14
CA THR A 134 1.60 -5.24 7.68
C THR A 134 2.61 -4.28 7.06
N ASN A 135 3.68 -4.80 6.46
CA ASN A 135 4.58 -4.03 5.61
C ASN A 135 5.19 -4.91 4.51
N LYS A 136 5.74 -4.30 3.47
CA LYS A 136 6.34 -5.01 2.33
C LYS A 136 7.53 -5.88 2.75
N GLY A 137 8.31 -5.43 3.72
CA GLY A 137 9.49 -6.15 4.21
C GLY A 137 9.10 -7.46 4.89
N LEU A 138 8.14 -7.42 5.81
CA LEU A 138 7.66 -8.64 6.47
C LEU A 138 7.06 -9.63 5.46
N GLY A 139 6.28 -9.15 4.48
CA GLY A 139 5.77 -10.00 3.41
C GLY A 139 6.88 -10.66 2.60
N LEU A 140 7.94 -9.91 2.27
CA LEU A 140 9.10 -10.41 1.54
C LEU A 140 9.90 -11.45 2.37
N LEU A 141 10.12 -11.19 3.67
CA LEU A 141 10.78 -12.14 4.56
C LEU A 141 9.97 -13.44 4.74
N GLN A 142 8.65 -13.35 4.82
CA GLN A 142 7.78 -14.54 4.88
C GLN A 142 7.84 -15.35 3.58
N LEU A 143 7.86 -14.68 2.43
CA LEU A 143 8.07 -15.34 1.14
C LEU A 143 9.44 -16.03 1.11
N GLY A 144 10.52 -15.33 1.48
CA GLY A 144 11.87 -15.90 1.57
C GLY A 144 11.88 -17.15 2.45
N LYS A 145 11.32 -17.07 3.65
CA LYS A 145 11.20 -18.20 4.56
C LYS A 145 10.47 -19.41 3.95
N SER A 146 9.37 -19.16 3.21
CA SER A 146 8.61 -20.23 2.56
C SER A 146 9.41 -20.92 1.44
N LEU A 147 10.39 -20.22 0.86
CA LEU A 147 11.28 -20.70 -0.20
C LEU A 147 12.62 -21.21 0.34
N GLY A 148 12.85 -21.16 1.66
CA GLY A 148 14.14 -21.54 2.27
C GLY A 148 15.26 -20.51 2.01
N ILE A 149 14.93 -19.27 1.66
CA ILE A 149 15.84 -18.16 1.39
C ILE A 149 16.02 -17.35 2.68
N SER A 150 17.27 -17.14 3.11
CA SER A 150 17.57 -16.33 4.28
C SER A 150 17.44 -14.82 3.98
N ARG A 151 17.35 -13.99 5.04
CA ARG A 151 17.29 -12.55 4.90
C ARG A 151 18.47 -11.97 4.09
N GLU A 152 19.66 -12.49 4.35
CA GLU A 152 20.93 -12.07 3.75
C GLU A 152 20.98 -12.32 2.24
N GLU A 153 20.18 -13.26 1.74
CA GLU A 153 20.07 -13.62 0.32
C GLU A 153 18.97 -12.83 -0.40
N ILE A 154 18.28 -11.90 0.28
CA ILE A 154 17.20 -11.10 -0.29
C ILE A 154 17.72 -9.72 -0.64
N MET A 155 17.66 -9.38 -1.93
CA MET A 155 17.80 -8.01 -2.44
C MET A 155 16.44 -7.40 -2.73
N ALA A 156 16.22 -6.14 -2.33
CA ALA A 156 15.00 -5.39 -2.68
C ALA A 156 15.33 -4.03 -3.26
N CYS A 157 14.55 -3.62 -4.27
CA CYS A 157 14.60 -2.28 -4.87
C CYS A 157 13.34 -1.49 -4.48
N GLY A 158 13.50 -0.19 -4.18
CA GLY A 158 12.39 0.68 -3.80
C GLY A 158 12.61 2.15 -4.18
N ASP A 159 11.51 2.91 -4.31
CA ASP A 159 11.52 4.34 -4.64
C ASP A 159 10.52 5.15 -3.80
N GLY A 160 9.47 4.53 -3.27
CA GLY A 160 8.40 5.17 -2.52
C GLY A 160 8.57 5.12 -1.00
N GLY A 161 7.86 6.01 -0.31
CA GLY A 161 7.87 6.03 1.16
C GLY A 161 7.36 4.74 1.81
N ASN A 162 6.54 3.95 1.11
CA ASN A 162 6.07 2.63 1.53
C ASN A 162 7.11 1.51 1.38
N ASP A 163 8.26 1.79 0.74
CA ASP A 163 9.37 0.85 0.59
C ASP A 163 10.43 0.98 1.69
N VAL A 164 10.42 2.07 2.46
CA VAL A 164 11.45 2.36 3.48
C VAL A 164 11.60 1.21 4.47
N GLU A 165 10.50 0.67 4.98
CA GLU A 165 10.56 -0.45 5.94
C GLU A 165 11.03 -1.75 5.25
N MET A 166 10.65 -1.99 4.00
CA MET A 166 11.15 -3.12 3.22
C MET A 166 12.68 -3.05 3.06
N LEU A 167 13.21 -1.88 2.71
CA LEU A 167 14.65 -1.68 2.54
C LEU A 167 15.44 -1.90 3.83
N LYS A 168 14.87 -1.57 4.99
CA LYS A 168 15.52 -1.84 6.29
C LYS A 168 15.53 -3.32 6.69
N GLU A 169 14.59 -4.10 6.18
CA GLU A 169 14.38 -5.49 6.59
C GLU A 169 15.16 -6.50 5.75
N VAL A 170 15.56 -6.17 4.52
CA VAL A 170 16.28 -7.09 3.61
C VAL A 170 17.77 -7.14 3.87
N GLY A 171 18.46 -8.12 3.28
CA GLY A 171 19.92 -8.27 3.37
C GLY A 171 20.68 -7.29 2.51
N PHE A 172 20.11 -6.88 1.34
CA PHE A 172 20.71 -5.86 0.49
C PHE A 172 19.63 -4.93 -0.09
N ALA A 173 19.70 -3.68 0.29
CA ALA A 173 18.72 -2.66 -0.04
C ALA A 173 19.20 -1.74 -1.16
N VAL A 174 18.39 -1.58 -2.21
CA VAL A 174 18.66 -0.72 -3.36
C VAL A 174 17.58 0.37 -3.47
N ALA A 175 17.98 1.63 -3.46
CA ALA A 175 17.08 2.75 -3.77
C ALA A 175 17.22 3.16 -5.24
N MET A 176 16.09 3.50 -5.86
CA MET A 176 16.09 4.12 -7.18
C MET A 176 16.53 5.59 -7.10
N ALA A 177 17.23 6.11 -8.13
CA ALA A 177 17.68 7.51 -8.14
C ALA A 177 16.52 8.52 -8.09
N ASN A 178 15.35 8.17 -8.63
CA ASN A 178 14.13 8.98 -8.53
C ASN A 178 13.43 8.86 -7.16
N GLY A 179 13.90 7.98 -6.27
CA GLY A 179 13.35 7.80 -4.94
C GLY A 179 13.58 9.02 -4.03
N SER A 180 12.72 9.18 -3.04
CA SER A 180 12.82 10.26 -2.05
C SER A 180 14.03 10.10 -1.10
N ASP A 181 14.44 11.16 -0.44
CA ASP A 181 15.58 11.13 0.49
C ASP A 181 15.47 10.07 1.59
N PRO A 182 14.29 9.85 2.23
CA PRO A 182 14.15 8.76 3.20
C PRO A 182 14.43 7.37 2.64
N VAL A 183 14.03 7.12 1.37
CA VAL A 183 14.27 5.84 0.67
C VAL A 183 15.77 5.65 0.42
N LYS A 184 16.44 6.68 -0.12
CA LYS A 184 17.88 6.66 -0.37
C LYS A 184 18.71 6.46 0.91
N LYS A 185 18.27 7.05 2.04
CA LYS A 185 18.92 6.87 3.35
C LYS A 185 18.73 5.48 3.96
N ALA A 186 17.69 4.76 3.56
CA ALA A 186 17.41 3.41 4.05
C ALA A 186 18.09 2.31 3.22
N ALA A 187 18.76 2.66 2.12
CA ALA A 187 19.37 1.72 1.18
C ALA A 187 20.89 1.64 1.34
N ASP A 188 21.44 0.46 1.04
CA ASP A 188 22.89 0.20 0.96
C ASP A 188 23.49 0.75 -0.33
N PHE A 189 22.67 0.82 -1.40
CA PHE A 189 23.08 1.30 -2.71
C PHE A 189 21.99 2.12 -3.37
N VAL A 190 22.39 3.16 -4.13
CA VAL A 190 21.48 3.94 -4.98
C VAL A 190 21.82 3.63 -6.43
N THR A 191 20.88 3.02 -7.16
CA THR A 191 20.97 2.76 -8.58
C THR A 191 20.51 3.97 -9.40
N VAL A 192 20.46 3.87 -10.73
CA VAL A 192 19.90 4.92 -11.59
C VAL A 192 18.37 4.98 -11.48
N SER A 193 17.73 5.89 -12.22
CA SER A 193 16.28 6.08 -12.17
C SER A 193 15.50 4.90 -12.81
N ASN A 194 14.19 4.87 -12.58
CA ASN A 194 13.28 3.94 -13.25
C ASN A 194 13.30 4.11 -14.78
N ASP A 195 13.51 5.33 -15.29
CA ASP A 195 13.59 5.63 -16.72
C ASP A 195 14.93 5.17 -17.36
N GLU A 196 15.88 4.75 -16.55
CA GLU A 196 17.21 4.30 -16.93
C GLU A 196 17.48 2.82 -16.59
N ASP A 197 16.42 2.03 -16.42
CA ASP A 197 16.49 0.59 -16.10
C ASP A 197 17.21 0.28 -14.78
N GLY A 198 17.00 1.10 -13.74
CA GLY A 198 17.72 1.01 -12.48
C GLY A 198 17.63 -0.35 -11.78
N VAL A 199 16.47 -1.02 -11.82
CA VAL A 199 16.32 -2.38 -11.26
C VAL A 199 17.17 -3.39 -12.03
N ALA A 200 17.13 -3.35 -13.37
CA ALA A 200 17.92 -4.27 -14.21
C ALA A 200 19.42 -4.10 -13.93
N LYS A 201 19.91 -2.86 -13.88
CA LYS A 201 21.33 -2.57 -13.57
C LYS A 201 21.74 -3.01 -12.18
N ALA A 202 20.85 -2.93 -11.18
CA ALA A 202 21.12 -3.46 -9.86
C ALA A 202 21.24 -4.99 -9.88
N ILE A 203 20.33 -5.68 -10.58
CA ILE A 203 20.37 -7.14 -10.74
C ILE A 203 21.64 -7.57 -11.48
N GLU A 204 21.96 -6.95 -12.61
CA GLU A 204 23.19 -7.23 -13.36
C GLU A 204 24.43 -7.12 -12.49
N ARG A 205 24.53 -6.05 -11.70
CA ARG A 205 25.70 -5.75 -10.88
C ARG A 205 25.86 -6.64 -9.65
N PHE A 206 24.78 -7.04 -9.00
CA PHE A 206 24.85 -7.66 -7.68
C PHE A 206 24.32 -9.09 -7.62
N VAL A 207 23.71 -9.58 -8.68
CA VAL A 207 23.11 -10.92 -8.73
C VAL A 207 23.68 -11.76 -9.85
N LEU A 208 24.01 -11.16 -11.01
CA LEU A 208 24.45 -11.89 -12.21
C LEU A 208 25.97 -11.87 -12.44
N ASP A 209 26.72 -10.92 -11.87
CA ASP A 209 28.18 -10.86 -11.85
C ASP A 209 28.73 -11.59 -10.61
#